data_90a597c2b16f745721062ab725b072f3
#
_entry.id   90a597c2b16f745721062ab725b072f3
#
_cell.length_a   1.000
_cell.length_b   1.000
_cell.length_c   1.000
_cell.angle_alpha   90.00
_cell.angle_beta   90.00
_cell.angle_gamma   90.00
#
_symmetry.space_group_name_H-M   'P 1'
#
loop_
_entity.id
_entity.type
_entity.pdbx_description
1 polymer ?
#
loop_
_entity_poly.entity_id
_entity_poly.type
_entity_poly.pdbx_seq_one_letter_code
_entity_poly.pdbx_strand_id
1 'polypeptide(L)'
;MILKKQEKLADRKSSPFAGVLLFIVSLILLILTGPIGFLYGILYSLFSRGFRGLGEYLLKIAVSVDQLGNVLMQHLLNTLWVKKGGYKFGNRDETISSALGRNKRLATLSRFGILIDKILDKLDPNHSLNSIDYYIEPSDGILDVLAWIHIVDNLILCTRSSGKDVYYIPGGKREPGESDTQSLFREIKEELQVDLD
;
A
#
# COMPACT_ATOMS: atom_id res chain seq x y z
N MET A 1 -2.27 23.68 -15.10
CA MET A 1 -2.15 22.55 -16.06
C MET A 1 -2.61 21.30 -15.32
N ILE A 2 -3.80 20.80 -15.60
CA ILE A 2 -4.31 19.59 -14.93
C ILE A 2 -3.63 18.42 -15.62
N LEU A 3 -2.65 17.82 -14.95
CA LEU A 3 -2.06 16.55 -15.38
C LEU A 3 -3.15 15.48 -15.25
N LYS A 4 -3.72 15.06 -16.36
CA LYS A 4 -4.66 13.95 -16.40
C LYS A 4 -3.88 12.70 -15.95
N LYS A 5 -4.29 12.11 -14.81
CA LYS A 5 -3.72 10.84 -14.32
C LYS A 5 -3.78 9.84 -15.48
N GLN A 6 -2.65 9.35 -15.93
CA GLN A 6 -2.64 8.34 -16.98
C GLN A 6 -3.24 7.05 -16.40
N GLU A 7 -4.27 6.54 -17.08
CA GLU A 7 -4.86 5.26 -16.72
C GLU A 7 -3.79 4.16 -16.84
N LYS A 8 -3.50 3.46 -15.75
CA LYS A 8 -2.52 2.38 -15.78
C LYS A 8 -3.00 1.31 -16.77
N LEU A 9 -2.06 0.69 -17.50
CA LEU A 9 -2.37 -0.29 -18.56
C LEU A 9 -3.28 -1.42 -18.08
N ALA A 10 -3.13 -1.86 -16.84
CA ALA A 10 -3.93 -2.93 -16.24
C ALA A 10 -5.34 -2.49 -15.81
N ASP A 11 -5.61 -1.19 -15.74
CA ASP A 11 -6.93 -0.65 -15.40
C ASP A 11 -7.76 -0.39 -16.66
N ARG A 12 -7.14 -0.49 -17.85
CA ARG A 12 -7.86 -0.41 -19.12
C ARG A 12 -8.73 -1.66 -19.30
N LYS A 13 -9.95 -1.46 -19.74
CA LYS A 13 -10.80 -2.57 -20.19
C LYS A 13 -10.10 -3.29 -21.36
N SER A 14 -9.45 -4.38 -21.06
CA SER A 14 -8.81 -5.25 -22.07
C SER A 14 -9.78 -6.36 -22.46
N SER A 15 -9.66 -6.84 -23.69
CA SER A 15 -10.37 -8.07 -24.06
C SER A 15 -9.80 -9.26 -23.26
N PRO A 16 -10.60 -10.24 -22.86
CA PRO A 16 -10.11 -11.42 -22.14
C PRO A 16 -8.96 -12.12 -22.87
N PHE A 17 -9.01 -12.15 -24.19
CA PHE A 17 -7.96 -12.72 -25.05
C PHE A 17 -6.63 -11.97 -24.90
N ALA A 18 -6.66 -10.63 -24.90
CA ALA A 18 -5.45 -9.82 -24.70
C ALA A 18 -4.82 -10.07 -23.31
N GLY A 19 -5.63 -10.23 -22.27
CA GLY A 19 -5.15 -10.56 -20.93
C GLY A 19 -4.42 -11.91 -20.89
N VAL A 20 -5.01 -12.93 -21.49
CA VAL A 20 -4.37 -14.28 -21.58
C VAL A 20 -3.08 -14.21 -22.37
N LEU A 21 -3.09 -13.54 -23.54
CA LEU A 21 -1.90 -13.44 -24.39
C LEU A 21 -0.76 -12.72 -23.66
N LEU A 22 -1.04 -11.59 -23.01
CA LEU A 22 -0.04 -10.84 -22.27
C LEU A 22 0.52 -11.64 -21.08
N PHE A 23 -0.33 -12.41 -20.40
CA PHE A 23 0.12 -13.30 -19.31
C PHE A 23 1.10 -14.36 -19.84
N ILE A 24 0.77 -15.03 -20.96
CA ILE A 24 1.64 -16.06 -21.58
C ILE A 24 2.98 -15.43 -21.99
N VAL A 25 2.96 -14.28 -22.66
CA VAL A 25 4.18 -13.57 -23.08
C VAL A 25 5.04 -13.19 -21.87
N SER A 26 4.44 -12.64 -20.83
CA SER A 26 5.14 -12.26 -19.60
C SER A 26 5.79 -13.48 -18.93
N LEU A 27 5.09 -14.61 -18.89
CA LEU A 27 5.60 -15.85 -18.31
C LEU A 27 6.79 -16.41 -19.12
N ILE A 28 6.70 -16.41 -20.45
CA ILE A 28 7.80 -16.84 -21.32
C ILE A 28 9.03 -15.95 -21.11
N LEU A 29 8.85 -14.63 -21.11
CA LEU A 29 9.93 -13.68 -20.87
C LEU A 29 10.58 -13.90 -19.50
N LEU A 30 9.78 -14.09 -18.45
CA LEU A 30 10.29 -14.35 -17.10
C LEU A 30 11.12 -15.64 -17.05
N ILE A 31 10.67 -16.71 -17.67
CA ILE A 31 11.38 -18.00 -17.69
C ILE A 31 12.70 -17.88 -18.47
N LEU A 32 12.71 -17.19 -19.61
CA LEU A 32 13.89 -17.06 -20.46
C LEU A 32 14.94 -16.09 -19.90
N THR A 33 14.51 -14.95 -19.37
CA THR A 33 15.42 -13.88 -18.94
C THR A 33 15.61 -13.80 -17.43
N GLY A 34 14.65 -14.27 -16.65
CA GLY A 34 14.66 -14.16 -15.18
C GLY A 34 15.88 -14.79 -14.51
N PRO A 35 16.23 -16.05 -14.81
CA PRO A 35 17.40 -16.69 -14.18
C PRO A 35 18.71 -15.94 -14.47
N ILE A 36 18.89 -15.49 -15.70
CA ILE A 36 20.08 -14.73 -16.12
C ILE A 36 20.11 -13.38 -15.41
N GLY A 37 18.97 -12.64 -15.42
CA GLY A 37 18.83 -11.35 -14.74
C GLY A 37 19.05 -11.45 -13.24
N PHE A 38 18.53 -12.51 -12.61
CA PHE A 38 18.69 -12.75 -11.17
C PHE A 38 20.16 -13.00 -10.80
N LEU A 39 20.85 -13.89 -11.50
CA LEU A 39 22.27 -14.17 -11.26
C LEU A 39 23.14 -12.93 -11.49
N TYR A 40 22.91 -12.22 -12.58
CA TYR A 40 23.60 -10.97 -12.87
C TYR A 40 23.34 -9.93 -11.79
N GLY A 41 22.10 -9.77 -11.34
CA GLY A 41 21.72 -8.82 -10.28
C GLY A 41 22.38 -9.13 -8.94
N ILE A 42 22.49 -10.41 -8.54
CA ILE A 42 23.23 -10.83 -7.35
C ILE A 42 24.69 -10.40 -7.46
N LEU A 43 25.38 -10.80 -8.54
CA LEU A 43 26.79 -10.50 -8.73
C LEU A 43 27.03 -8.99 -8.78
N TYR A 44 26.27 -8.27 -9.58
CA TYR A 44 26.37 -6.81 -9.69
C TYR A 44 26.19 -6.11 -8.32
N SER A 45 25.14 -6.48 -7.58
CA SER A 45 24.84 -5.89 -6.28
C SER A 45 25.92 -6.17 -5.24
N LEU A 46 26.46 -7.39 -5.24
CA LEU A 46 27.53 -7.81 -4.36
C LEU A 46 28.85 -7.07 -4.68
N PHE A 47 29.23 -6.98 -5.95
CA PHE A 47 30.48 -6.32 -6.35
C PHE A 47 30.42 -4.81 -6.26
N SER A 48 29.24 -4.17 -6.47
CA SER A 48 29.13 -2.71 -6.43
C SER A 48 28.99 -2.13 -5.03
N ARG A 49 28.27 -2.79 -4.10
CA ARG A 49 27.97 -2.29 -2.75
C ARG A 49 28.08 -3.36 -1.65
N GLY A 50 28.72 -4.48 -1.94
CA GLY A 50 28.93 -5.57 -0.98
C GLY A 50 27.61 -6.20 -0.50
N PHE A 51 27.64 -6.77 0.70
CA PHE A 51 26.48 -7.44 1.32
C PHE A 51 25.27 -6.50 1.51
N ARG A 52 25.50 -5.21 1.72
CA ARG A 52 24.42 -4.23 1.82
C ARG A 52 23.65 -4.11 0.48
N GLY A 53 24.38 -3.98 -0.64
CA GLY A 53 23.76 -3.94 -1.95
C GLY A 53 23.01 -5.21 -2.30
N LEU A 54 23.54 -6.36 -1.94
CA LEU A 54 22.86 -7.64 -2.10
C LEU A 54 21.55 -7.70 -1.29
N GLY A 55 21.58 -7.27 -0.02
CA GLY A 55 20.38 -7.20 0.83
C GLY A 55 19.29 -6.29 0.24
N GLU A 56 19.66 -5.09 -0.22
CA GLU A 56 18.72 -4.16 -0.87
C GLU A 56 18.13 -4.73 -2.17
N TYR A 57 18.92 -5.45 -2.97
CA TYR A 57 18.46 -6.11 -4.19
C TYR A 57 17.45 -7.23 -3.89
N LEU A 58 17.78 -8.10 -2.94
CA LEU A 58 16.91 -9.22 -2.55
C LEU A 58 15.62 -8.72 -1.89
N LEU A 59 15.67 -7.64 -1.11
CA LEU A 59 14.48 -7.03 -0.52
C LEU A 59 13.50 -6.52 -1.60
N LYS A 60 14.00 -5.88 -2.66
CA LYS A 60 13.17 -5.44 -3.78
C LYS A 60 12.47 -6.63 -4.48
N ILE A 61 13.18 -7.73 -4.65
CA ILE A 61 12.59 -8.95 -5.22
C ILE A 61 11.53 -9.51 -4.27
N ALA A 62 11.82 -9.57 -2.97
CA ALA A 62 10.86 -10.07 -1.97
C ALA A 62 9.56 -9.26 -1.99
N VAL A 63 9.64 -7.92 -2.02
CA VAL A 63 8.46 -7.05 -2.16
C VAL A 63 7.69 -7.34 -3.45
N SER A 64 8.39 -7.51 -4.59
CA SER A 64 7.73 -7.80 -5.87
C SER A 64 7.05 -9.19 -5.88
N VAL A 65 7.67 -10.18 -5.21
CA VAL A 65 7.06 -11.52 -5.04
C VAL A 65 5.82 -11.44 -4.15
N ASP A 66 5.86 -10.64 -3.09
CA ASP A 66 4.72 -10.43 -2.18
C ASP A 66 3.56 -9.73 -2.91
N GLN A 67 3.84 -8.72 -3.75
CA GLN A 67 2.85 -8.06 -4.61
C GLN A 67 2.24 -9.05 -5.62
N LEU A 68 3.07 -9.86 -6.28
CA LEU A 68 2.59 -10.92 -7.18
C LEU A 68 1.70 -11.91 -6.43
N GLY A 69 2.11 -12.33 -5.23
CA GLY A 69 1.34 -13.20 -4.33
C GLY A 69 -0.02 -12.60 -3.98
N ASN A 70 -0.08 -11.29 -3.71
CA ASN A 70 -1.33 -10.59 -3.43
C ASN A 70 -2.34 -10.72 -4.57
N VAL A 71 -1.89 -10.54 -5.82
CA VAL A 71 -2.77 -10.69 -7.00
C VAL A 71 -3.11 -12.15 -7.27
N LEU A 72 -2.10 -13.04 -7.23
CA LEU A 72 -2.28 -14.46 -7.56
C LEU A 72 -3.25 -15.16 -6.60
N MET A 73 -3.12 -14.87 -5.31
CA MET A 73 -3.90 -15.53 -4.26
C MET A 73 -5.13 -14.73 -3.81
N GLN A 74 -5.46 -13.61 -4.45
CA GLN A 74 -6.49 -12.67 -4.00
C GLN A 74 -7.82 -13.33 -3.61
N HIS A 75 -8.33 -14.25 -4.44
CA HIS A 75 -9.62 -14.91 -4.17
C HIS A 75 -9.56 -15.80 -2.94
N LEU A 76 -8.46 -16.54 -2.76
CA LEU A 76 -8.22 -17.39 -1.61
C LEU A 76 -8.09 -16.56 -0.33
N LEU A 77 -7.25 -15.51 -0.36
CA LEU A 77 -7.00 -14.64 0.79
C LEU A 77 -8.26 -13.90 1.21
N ASN A 78 -9.03 -13.39 0.26
CA ASN A 78 -10.31 -12.72 0.53
C ASN A 78 -11.36 -13.65 1.15
N THR A 79 -11.28 -14.96 0.86
CA THR A 79 -12.20 -15.93 1.42
C THR A 79 -11.79 -16.41 2.81
N LEU A 80 -10.48 -16.66 3.01
CA LEU A 80 -9.99 -17.30 4.23
C LEU A 80 -9.51 -16.33 5.30
N TRP A 81 -8.86 -15.21 4.89
CA TRP A 81 -8.18 -14.33 5.84
C TRP A 81 -9.01 -13.13 6.29
N VAL A 82 -10.06 -12.79 5.56
CA VAL A 82 -10.84 -11.57 5.78
C VAL A 82 -12.31 -11.87 6.06
N LYS A 83 -12.91 -11.15 6.98
CA LYS A 83 -14.35 -11.16 7.23
C LYS A 83 -15.09 -10.42 6.12
N LYS A 84 -16.40 -10.68 6.00
CA LYS A 84 -17.26 -9.92 5.08
C LYS A 84 -17.17 -8.42 5.37
N GLY A 85 -16.89 -7.63 4.32
CA GLY A 85 -16.73 -6.19 4.43
C GLY A 85 -15.31 -5.72 4.80
N GLY A 86 -14.33 -6.61 4.94
CA GLY A 86 -12.94 -6.23 5.14
C GLY A 86 -12.24 -5.77 3.86
N TYR A 87 -11.04 -5.19 4.05
CA TYR A 87 -10.19 -4.70 2.98
C TYR A 87 -9.78 -5.85 2.04
N LYS A 88 -9.89 -5.63 0.73
CA LYS A 88 -9.67 -6.68 -0.27
C LYS A 88 -8.21 -6.83 -0.67
N PHE A 89 -7.73 -8.07 -0.69
CA PHE A 89 -6.50 -8.47 -1.37
C PHE A 89 -6.69 -8.43 -2.89
N GLY A 90 -5.61 -8.19 -3.63
CA GLY A 90 -5.61 -8.23 -5.09
C GLY A 90 -5.20 -6.93 -5.77
N ASN A 91 -4.86 -5.89 -5.02
CA ASN A 91 -4.23 -4.71 -5.59
C ASN A 91 -2.79 -5.07 -6.00
N ARG A 92 -2.46 -4.92 -7.28
CA ARG A 92 -1.15 -5.29 -7.86
C ARG A 92 0.02 -4.45 -7.34
N ASP A 93 -0.26 -3.25 -6.88
CA ASP A 93 0.75 -2.33 -6.38
C ASP A 93 0.98 -2.51 -4.86
N GLU A 94 0.19 -3.39 -4.21
CA GLU A 94 0.20 -3.61 -2.77
C GLU A 94 0.68 -5.02 -2.41
N THR A 95 1.45 -5.14 -1.33
CA THR A 95 1.90 -6.41 -0.78
C THR A 95 0.80 -7.12 0.02
N ILE A 96 0.90 -8.44 0.17
CA ILE A 96 0.05 -9.20 1.10
C ILE A 96 0.17 -8.65 2.51
N SER A 97 1.40 -8.35 2.94
CA SER A 97 1.70 -7.83 4.28
C SER A 97 1.00 -6.49 4.55
N SER A 98 0.96 -5.59 3.56
CA SER A 98 0.24 -4.31 3.64
C SER A 98 -1.27 -4.53 3.76
N ALA A 99 -1.88 -5.31 2.88
CA ALA A 99 -3.31 -5.61 2.92
C ALA A 99 -3.72 -6.34 4.22
N LEU A 100 -2.85 -7.22 4.75
CA LEU A 100 -3.04 -7.87 6.05
C LEU A 100 -3.04 -6.86 7.19
N GLY A 101 -2.08 -5.93 7.19
CA GLY A 101 -1.96 -4.85 8.16
C GLY A 101 -3.19 -3.92 8.16
N ARG A 102 -3.72 -3.57 6.99
CA ARG A 102 -4.99 -2.81 6.88
C ARG A 102 -6.14 -3.56 7.52
N ASN A 103 -6.29 -4.85 7.24
CA ASN A 103 -7.33 -5.68 7.87
C ASN A 103 -7.14 -5.85 9.37
N LYS A 104 -5.89 -5.95 9.87
CA LYS A 104 -5.58 -5.95 11.30
C LYS A 104 -6.05 -4.65 11.96
N ARG A 105 -5.73 -3.52 11.36
CA ARG A 105 -6.13 -2.18 11.84
C ARG A 105 -7.65 -1.98 11.85
N LEU A 106 -8.34 -2.47 10.81
CA LEU A 106 -9.80 -2.42 10.68
C LEU A 106 -10.53 -3.49 11.53
N ALA A 107 -9.80 -4.36 12.24
CA ALA A 107 -10.35 -5.51 12.98
C ALA A 107 -11.20 -6.47 12.11
N THR A 108 -10.89 -6.55 10.81
CA THR A 108 -11.62 -7.35 9.82
C THR A 108 -10.94 -8.68 9.50
N LEU A 109 -9.82 -9.03 10.16
CA LEU A 109 -9.20 -10.35 10.00
C LEU A 109 -10.12 -11.47 10.50
N SER A 110 -10.15 -12.56 9.74
CA SER A 110 -10.75 -13.84 10.18
C SER A 110 -9.86 -14.49 11.27
N ARG A 111 -10.33 -15.59 11.86
CA ARG A 111 -9.50 -16.37 12.80
C ARG A 111 -8.22 -16.85 12.16
N PHE A 112 -8.27 -17.25 10.89
CA PHE A 112 -7.09 -17.69 10.15
C PHE A 112 -6.17 -16.53 9.80
N GLY A 113 -6.70 -15.38 9.38
CA GLY A 113 -5.92 -14.15 9.16
C GLY A 113 -5.18 -13.69 10.43
N ILE A 114 -5.84 -13.76 11.60
CA ILE A 114 -5.19 -13.46 12.90
C ILE A 114 -4.06 -14.45 13.20
N LEU A 115 -4.23 -15.74 12.87
CA LEU A 115 -3.17 -16.74 13.07
C LEU A 115 -1.93 -16.41 12.23
N ILE A 116 -2.11 -16.09 10.96
CA ILE A 116 -1.03 -15.70 10.05
C ILE A 116 -0.33 -14.43 10.55
N ASP A 117 -1.09 -13.41 10.92
CA ASP A 117 -0.55 -12.18 11.49
C ASP A 117 0.32 -12.43 12.74
N LYS A 118 -0.14 -13.28 13.65
CA LYS A 118 0.64 -13.68 14.84
C LYS A 118 1.93 -14.43 14.49
N ILE A 119 1.95 -15.23 13.42
CA ILE A 119 3.16 -15.90 12.94
C ILE A 119 4.16 -14.86 12.43
N LEU A 120 3.70 -13.88 11.65
CA LEU A 120 4.55 -12.79 11.15
C LEU A 120 5.06 -11.93 12.29
N ASP A 121 4.24 -11.59 13.27
CA ASP A 121 4.63 -10.82 14.47
C ASP A 121 5.72 -11.50 15.32
N LYS A 122 5.85 -12.84 15.25
CA LYS A 122 6.95 -13.56 15.92
C LYS A 122 8.29 -13.41 15.20
N LEU A 123 8.25 -13.23 13.88
CA LEU A 123 9.44 -13.05 13.05
C LEU A 123 9.91 -11.60 13.07
N ASP A 124 8.96 -10.68 12.99
CA ASP A 124 9.19 -9.24 13.00
C ASP A 124 8.01 -8.55 13.72
N PRO A 125 8.22 -7.98 14.92
CA PRO A 125 7.15 -7.39 15.71
C PRO A 125 6.41 -6.28 14.96
N ASN A 126 5.08 -6.37 14.92
CA ASN A 126 4.19 -5.49 14.17
C ASN A 126 4.44 -5.47 12.66
N HIS A 127 4.99 -6.53 12.10
CA HIS A 127 5.35 -6.63 10.68
C HIS A 127 4.24 -6.13 9.75
N SER A 128 3.03 -6.67 9.89
CA SER A 128 1.91 -6.30 9.02
C SER A 128 1.50 -4.83 9.17
N LEU A 129 1.49 -4.27 10.38
CA LEU A 129 1.17 -2.86 10.61
C LEU A 129 2.24 -1.93 10.03
N ASN A 130 3.51 -2.28 10.20
CA ASN A 130 4.65 -1.52 9.66
C ASN A 130 4.76 -1.62 8.12
N SER A 131 4.14 -2.64 7.53
CA SER A 131 4.12 -2.88 6.08
C SER A 131 2.99 -2.16 5.36
N ILE A 132 2.07 -1.46 6.05
CA ILE A 132 0.97 -0.75 5.41
C ILE A 132 1.51 0.33 4.48
N ASP A 133 1.21 0.22 3.19
CA ASP A 133 1.55 1.24 2.21
C ASP A 133 0.40 2.25 2.08
N TYR A 134 0.57 3.41 2.68
CA TYR A 134 -0.43 4.48 2.70
C TYR A 134 -0.50 5.29 1.40
N TYR A 135 0.47 5.13 0.49
CA TYR A 135 0.43 5.77 -0.84
C TYR A 135 -0.43 5.02 -1.85
N ILE A 136 -0.80 3.78 -1.53
CA ILE A 136 -1.67 2.98 -2.38
C ILE A 136 -3.12 3.34 -2.07
N GLU A 137 -3.83 3.86 -3.06
CA GLU A 137 -5.28 4.06 -2.96
C GLU A 137 -5.95 2.69 -2.82
N PRO A 138 -6.79 2.48 -1.79
CA PRO A 138 -7.52 1.24 -1.62
C PRO A 138 -8.38 0.93 -2.85
N SER A 139 -8.34 -0.31 -3.33
CA SER A 139 -9.16 -0.75 -4.46
C SER A 139 -10.67 -0.71 -4.19
N ASP A 140 -11.05 -0.65 -2.93
CA ASP A 140 -12.42 -0.57 -2.42
C ASP A 140 -12.88 0.86 -2.07
N GLY A 141 -12.08 1.86 -2.41
CA GLY A 141 -12.37 3.27 -2.13
C GLY A 141 -12.20 3.69 -0.67
N ILE A 142 -11.64 2.84 0.20
CA ILE A 142 -11.32 3.21 1.58
C ILE A 142 -10.07 4.09 1.57
N LEU A 143 -10.20 5.34 2.00
CA LEU A 143 -9.09 6.27 2.19
C LEU A 143 -8.69 6.29 3.66
N ASP A 144 -7.40 6.11 3.95
CA ASP A 144 -6.84 6.31 5.29
C ASP A 144 -6.46 7.78 5.44
N VAL A 145 -7.41 8.55 5.93
CA VAL A 145 -7.25 9.99 6.18
C VAL A 145 -7.55 10.31 7.63
N LEU A 146 -6.86 11.31 8.15
CA LEU A 146 -7.08 11.87 9.46
C LEU A 146 -7.60 13.29 9.30
N ALA A 147 -8.53 13.69 10.17
CA ALA A 147 -9.06 15.03 10.19
C ALA A 147 -9.05 15.58 11.62
N TRP A 148 -8.68 16.84 11.77
CA TRP A 148 -8.69 17.54 13.05
C TRP A 148 -9.99 18.27 13.25
N ILE A 149 -10.80 17.78 14.19
CA ILE A 149 -12.06 18.44 14.57
C ILE A 149 -11.77 19.40 15.72
N HIS A 150 -11.70 20.68 15.41
CA HIS A 150 -11.51 21.75 16.40
C HIS A 150 -12.77 22.61 16.48
N ILE A 151 -13.37 22.63 17.66
CA ILE A 151 -14.63 23.34 17.92
C ILE A 151 -14.41 24.36 19.02
N VAL A 152 -14.72 25.65 18.75
CA VAL A 152 -14.72 26.73 19.70
C VAL A 152 -16.04 27.50 19.56
N ASP A 153 -16.73 27.78 20.64
CA ASP A 153 -17.99 28.50 20.65
C ASP A 153 -19.05 27.97 19.68
N ASN A 154 -19.19 26.65 19.57
CA ASN A 154 -20.04 25.92 18.60
C ASN A 154 -19.68 26.15 17.13
N LEU A 155 -18.52 26.68 16.84
CA LEU A 155 -17.99 26.83 15.47
C LEU A 155 -16.90 25.78 15.21
N ILE A 156 -16.99 25.13 14.06
CA ILE A 156 -15.96 24.18 13.61
C ILE A 156 -14.93 24.89 12.73
N LEU A 157 -13.65 24.63 12.99
CA LEU A 157 -12.57 25.11 12.13
C LEU A 157 -12.59 24.38 10.79
N CYS A 158 -12.59 25.14 9.71
CA CYS A 158 -12.53 24.62 8.35
C CYS A 158 -11.49 25.39 7.53
N THR A 159 -10.86 24.71 6.56
CA THR A 159 -10.00 25.30 5.55
C THR A 159 -10.72 25.43 4.22
N ARG A 160 -10.29 26.40 3.39
CA ARG A 160 -10.78 26.58 2.04
C ARG A 160 -9.62 26.93 1.11
N SER A 161 -9.44 26.15 0.05
CA SER A 161 -8.48 26.51 -0.98
C SER A 161 -8.90 27.76 -1.73
N SER A 162 -7.94 28.61 -2.08
CA SER A 162 -8.20 29.81 -2.88
C SER A 162 -8.94 29.49 -4.19
N GLY A 163 -10.03 30.21 -4.45
CA GLY A 163 -10.85 30.02 -5.65
C GLY A 163 -11.82 28.83 -5.61
N LYS A 164 -12.00 28.16 -4.46
CA LYS A 164 -13.02 27.11 -4.29
C LYS A 164 -14.10 27.54 -3.32
N ASP A 165 -15.35 27.12 -3.55
CA ASP A 165 -16.50 27.42 -2.68
C ASP A 165 -16.82 26.33 -1.66
N VAL A 166 -15.91 25.34 -1.52
CA VAL A 166 -16.07 24.21 -0.60
C VAL A 166 -15.11 24.34 0.57
N TYR A 167 -15.64 24.12 1.78
CA TYR A 167 -14.86 24.07 3.03
C TYR A 167 -14.55 22.61 3.38
N TYR A 168 -13.36 22.39 3.94
CA TYR A 168 -12.89 21.09 4.38
C TYR A 168 -12.45 21.17 5.83
N ILE A 169 -12.63 20.07 6.56
CA ILE A 169 -12.01 19.92 7.89
C ILE A 169 -10.50 19.69 7.64
N PRO A 170 -9.60 20.42 8.35
CA PRO A 170 -8.16 20.26 8.21
C PRO A 170 -7.71 18.83 8.43
N GLY A 171 -6.78 18.34 7.57
CA GLY A 171 -6.25 16.99 7.66
C GLY A 171 -5.86 16.44 6.32
N GLY A 172 -5.35 15.22 6.31
CA GLY A 172 -4.87 14.59 5.09
C GLY A 172 -4.56 13.11 5.22
N LYS A 173 -3.83 12.59 4.25
CA LYS A 173 -3.45 11.18 4.19
C LYS A 173 -2.27 10.91 5.11
N ARG A 174 -2.31 9.76 5.78
CA ARG A 174 -1.17 9.30 6.58
C ARG A 174 0.01 8.93 5.69
N GLU A 175 1.21 9.32 6.12
CA GLU A 175 2.47 8.85 5.52
C GLU A 175 2.96 7.54 6.15
N PRO A 176 3.81 6.77 5.43
CA PRO A 176 4.35 5.52 5.94
C PRO A 176 5.11 5.71 7.26
N GLY A 177 4.73 4.89 8.25
CA GLY A 177 5.40 4.89 9.56
C GLY A 177 4.93 5.97 10.54
N GLU A 178 4.01 6.85 10.15
CA GLU A 178 3.43 7.84 11.05
C GLU A 178 2.38 7.21 11.98
N SER A 179 2.39 7.63 13.23
CA SER A 179 1.24 7.46 14.12
C SER A 179 0.12 8.44 13.73
N ASP A 180 -1.10 8.22 14.27
CA ASP A 180 -2.23 9.13 14.05
C ASP A 180 -1.89 10.57 14.43
N THR A 181 -1.25 10.76 15.59
CA THR A 181 -0.84 12.07 16.10
C THR A 181 0.23 12.72 15.23
N GLN A 182 1.26 11.97 14.80
CA GLN A 182 2.32 12.50 13.93
C GLN A 182 1.76 12.95 12.58
N SER A 183 0.92 12.14 11.96
CA SER A 183 0.28 12.48 10.69
C SER A 183 -0.60 13.72 10.83
N LEU A 184 -1.43 13.77 11.89
CA LEU A 184 -2.30 14.92 12.11
C LEU A 184 -1.51 16.19 12.34
N PHE A 185 -0.45 16.16 13.15
CA PHE A 185 0.39 17.33 13.45
C PHE A 185 1.11 17.83 12.19
N ARG A 186 1.61 16.92 11.34
CA ARG A 186 2.22 17.29 10.07
C ARG A 186 1.22 17.99 9.15
N GLU A 187 0.04 17.39 8.94
CA GLU A 187 -1.00 17.96 8.07
C GLU A 187 -1.48 19.34 8.55
N ILE A 188 -1.71 19.48 9.86
CA ILE A 188 -2.12 20.76 10.45
C ILE A 188 -1.03 21.82 10.28
N LYS A 189 0.24 21.45 10.46
CA LYS A 189 1.36 22.35 10.21
C LYS A 189 1.47 22.77 8.75
N GLU A 190 1.27 21.84 7.82
CA GLU A 190 1.29 22.11 6.38
C GLU A 190 0.13 23.01 5.93
N GLU A 191 -1.09 22.72 6.39
CA GLU A 191 -2.29 23.44 5.94
C GLU A 191 -2.53 24.76 6.67
N LEU A 192 -2.23 24.82 7.96
CA LEU A 192 -2.57 25.97 8.82
C LEU A 192 -1.34 26.71 9.33
N GLN A 193 -0.13 26.17 9.16
CA GLN A 193 1.13 26.71 9.70
C GLN A 193 1.10 26.87 11.24
N VAL A 194 0.37 25.98 11.92
CA VAL A 194 0.24 25.92 13.37
C VAL A 194 0.94 24.69 13.90
N ASP A 195 1.71 24.82 14.96
CA ASP A 195 2.25 23.69 15.71
C ASP A 195 1.23 23.31 16.80
N LEU A 196 0.83 22.04 16.84
CA LEU A 196 0.01 21.47 17.90
C LEU A 196 0.92 20.85 18.97
N ASP A 197 0.60 21.10 20.24
CA ASP A 197 1.30 20.55 21.41
C ASP A 197 0.66 19.23 21.89
#